data_884b3dc7ae1a6f1cd372306f957ba2da
#
_entry.id   884b3dc7ae1a6f1cd372306f957ba2da
#
_cell.length_a   1.000
_cell.length_b   1.000
_cell.length_c   1.000
_cell.angle_alpha   90.00
_cell.angle_beta   90.00
_cell.angle_gamma   90.00
#
_symmetry.space_group_name_H-M   'P 1'
#
loop_
_entity.id
_entity.type
_entity.pdbx_description
1 polymer ?
#
loop_
_entity_poly.entity_id
_entity_poly.type
_entity_poly.pdbx_seq_one_letter_code
_entity_poly.pdbx_strand_id
1 'polypeptide(L)'
;TAFLGMTTKFVEVTLSHKYREQTEDGTMAGGPMYYMDKRLNMKWLAVAFAIATVISSFGTGNLPQSNGIATSIEATFGFEPMLVGGVLAILLGLVIIGGIHRIASVTSTIVPLMALIYIVGAFAVIFANAENIGPAFASVISDAFTGSAAAGGFLGATLAYAFNRGVNRGLFSNEAGQGSAPIAHAAAKTKESASEGMVSILEPFIDTIIICTITGLVILSSGVWKEKHQNVFDASDMVFLAGEYSDKKEEDLTNLYKLINNVDGSTVENYSGVLTIVGGKAQNNTDFTLMNARSIAENVTYSIGSEEDLFTGRIEVINGVPQKDNLVVSGMSLVHSAKLTTIAFTRGYFGDFGQYIVSIGLLLFAFSTAIAWSYYGDRAMTYLLGPKSVMPYRVIYVAGFFWAAFSDTTLYGHCQQSRL
;
A
#
# COMPACT_ATOMS: atom_id res chain seq x y z
N THR A 1 -3.70 3.99 16.91
CA THR A 1 -4.04 5.10 15.96
C THR A 1 -5.55 5.21 15.73
N ALA A 2 -6.29 4.11 15.50
CA ALA A 2 -7.72 4.17 15.16
C ALA A 2 -8.57 4.96 16.17
N PHE A 3 -8.43 4.73 17.47
CA PHE A 3 -9.20 5.48 18.49
C PHE A 3 -8.96 6.98 18.43
N LEU A 4 -7.71 7.42 18.28
CA LEU A 4 -7.38 8.83 18.08
C LEU A 4 -7.91 9.32 16.74
N GLY A 5 -7.79 8.50 15.70
CA GLY A 5 -8.31 8.78 14.38
C GLY A 5 -9.82 9.02 14.36
N MET A 6 -10.61 8.27 15.14
CA MET A 6 -12.05 8.46 15.27
C MET A 6 -12.40 9.87 15.77
N THR A 7 -11.69 10.38 16.76
CA THR A 7 -11.90 11.74 17.28
C THR A 7 -11.51 12.79 16.24
N THR A 8 -10.36 12.60 15.59
CA THR A 8 -9.88 13.52 14.53
C THR A 8 -10.89 13.56 13.38
N LYS A 9 -11.36 12.40 12.92
CA LYS A 9 -12.34 12.27 11.85
C LYS A 9 -13.65 12.98 12.17
N PHE A 10 -14.17 12.80 13.39
CA PHE A 10 -15.36 13.51 13.86
C PHE A 10 -15.22 15.03 13.73
N VAL A 11 -14.09 15.57 14.20
CA VAL A 11 -13.85 17.02 14.18
C VAL A 11 -13.71 17.53 12.74
N GLU A 12 -12.90 16.90 11.93
CA GLU A 12 -12.66 17.27 10.53
C GLU A 12 -13.96 17.30 9.71
N VAL A 13 -14.75 16.22 9.82
CA VAL A 13 -15.98 16.08 9.06
C VAL A 13 -17.04 17.05 9.54
N THR A 14 -17.19 17.23 10.86
CA THR A 14 -18.12 18.22 11.43
C THR A 14 -17.79 19.63 10.93
N LEU A 15 -16.51 20.02 10.95
CA LEU A 15 -16.08 21.33 10.45
C LEU A 15 -16.30 21.47 8.95
N SER A 16 -15.94 20.46 8.17
CA SER A 16 -16.12 20.48 6.73
C SER A 16 -17.58 20.64 6.33
N HIS A 17 -18.47 19.86 6.95
CA HIS A 17 -19.90 19.94 6.70
C HIS A 17 -20.51 21.28 7.15
N LYS A 18 -20.04 21.84 8.26
CA LYS A 18 -20.51 23.14 8.79
C LYS A 18 -20.15 24.31 7.89
N TYR A 19 -18.95 24.31 7.30
CA TYR A 19 -18.42 25.41 6.49
C TYR A 19 -18.44 25.13 4.99
N ARG A 20 -19.22 24.14 4.56
CA ARG A 20 -19.45 23.84 3.14
C ARG A 20 -20.19 24.95 2.43
N GLU A 21 -20.01 25.03 1.13
CA GLU A 21 -20.68 26.00 0.25
C GLU A 21 -21.40 25.31 -0.90
N GLN A 22 -22.40 25.98 -1.41
CA GLN A 22 -22.99 25.65 -2.68
C GLN A 22 -22.24 26.40 -3.79
N THR A 23 -21.68 25.64 -4.72
CA THR A 23 -20.97 26.20 -5.87
C THR A 23 -21.93 26.70 -6.94
N GLU A 24 -21.43 27.46 -7.92
CA GLU A 24 -22.23 28.05 -9.01
C GLU A 24 -23.03 27.00 -9.81
N ASP A 25 -22.53 25.76 -9.89
CA ASP A 25 -23.18 24.63 -10.54
C ASP A 25 -24.22 23.93 -9.64
N GLY A 26 -24.50 24.45 -8.46
CA GLY A 26 -25.46 23.92 -7.51
C GLY A 26 -24.95 22.74 -6.66
N THR A 27 -23.72 22.28 -6.86
CA THR A 27 -23.13 21.20 -6.06
C THR A 27 -22.61 21.71 -4.72
N MET A 28 -22.58 20.82 -3.71
CA MET A 28 -21.99 21.15 -2.41
C MET A 28 -20.48 20.91 -2.47
N ALA A 29 -19.71 21.85 -1.96
CA ALA A 29 -18.26 21.75 -1.83
C ALA A 29 -17.83 22.13 -0.41
N GLY A 30 -16.91 21.37 0.15
CA GLY A 30 -16.35 21.58 1.48
C GLY A 30 -15.00 20.90 1.59
N GLY A 31 -14.48 20.83 2.79
CA GLY A 31 -13.16 20.30 3.07
C GLY A 31 -12.33 21.29 3.87
N PRO A 32 -11.09 20.92 4.25
CA PRO A 32 -10.20 21.76 5.03
C PRO A 32 -9.98 23.16 4.43
N MET A 33 -9.85 23.26 3.11
CA MET A 33 -9.65 24.55 2.43
C MET A 33 -10.78 25.54 2.72
N TYR A 34 -12.03 25.08 2.87
CA TYR A 34 -13.17 25.98 3.14
C TYR A 34 -13.17 26.51 4.58
N TYR A 35 -12.93 25.66 5.61
CA TYR A 35 -12.89 26.17 6.98
C TYR A 35 -11.59 26.91 7.33
N MET A 36 -10.48 26.58 6.67
CA MET A 36 -9.24 27.36 6.78
C MET A 36 -9.41 28.78 6.26
N ASP A 37 -10.07 28.94 5.11
CA ASP A 37 -10.36 30.24 4.53
C ASP A 37 -11.39 30.99 5.37
N LYS A 38 -12.56 30.41 5.63
CA LYS A 38 -13.71 31.10 6.23
C LYS A 38 -13.63 31.29 7.74
N ARG A 39 -13.07 30.32 8.47
CA ARG A 39 -13.05 30.37 9.94
C ARG A 39 -11.73 30.90 10.48
N LEU A 40 -10.62 30.52 9.87
CA LEU A 40 -9.29 30.95 10.29
C LEU A 40 -8.81 32.20 9.55
N ASN A 41 -9.50 32.62 8.49
CA ASN A 41 -9.07 33.69 7.59
C ASN A 41 -7.62 33.49 7.04
N MET A 42 -7.23 32.23 6.87
CA MET A 42 -5.90 31.84 6.40
C MET A 42 -5.97 31.34 4.96
N LYS A 43 -6.31 32.22 4.03
CA LYS A 43 -6.47 31.86 2.60
C LYS A 43 -5.23 31.22 1.98
N TRP A 44 -4.04 31.67 2.38
CA TRP A 44 -2.79 31.08 1.91
C TRP A 44 -2.68 29.59 2.27
N LEU A 45 -3.09 29.22 3.50
CA LEU A 45 -3.07 27.83 3.97
C LEU A 45 -4.13 26.99 3.24
N ALA A 46 -5.30 27.56 3.01
CA ALA A 46 -6.37 26.92 2.24
C ALA A 46 -5.93 26.62 0.79
N VAL A 47 -5.27 27.56 0.13
CA VAL A 47 -4.70 27.38 -1.22
C VAL A 47 -3.59 26.33 -1.21
N ALA A 48 -2.66 26.37 -0.23
CA ALA A 48 -1.61 25.37 -0.10
C ALA A 48 -2.17 23.96 0.09
N PHE A 49 -3.18 23.81 0.97
CA PHE A 49 -3.88 22.54 1.16
C PHE A 49 -4.56 22.04 -0.13
N ALA A 50 -5.26 22.92 -0.84
CA ALA A 50 -5.95 22.54 -2.07
C ALA A 50 -4.97 22.09 -3.17
N ILE A 51 -3.84 22.77 -3.32
CA ILE A 51 -2.77 22.36 -4.25
C ILE A 51 -2.20 20.99 -3.84
N ALA A 52 -1.89 20.81 -2.55
CA ALA A 52 -1.42 19.53 -2.03
C ALA A 52 -2.43 18.39 -2.27
N THR A 53 -3.73 18.66 -2.11
CA THR A 53 -4.81 17.70 -2.39
C THR A 53 -4.84 17.29 -3.87
N VAL A 54 -4.70 18.25 -4.80
CA VAL A 54 -4.63 17.92 -6.24
C VAL A 54 -3.40 17.04 -6.54
N ILE A 55 -2.23 17.38 -6.01
CA ILE A 55 -1.02 16.55 -6.20
C ILE A 55 -1.20 15.16 -5.60
N SER A 56 -1.71 15.07 -4.37
CA SER A 56 -1.97 13.79 -3.68
C SER A 56 -3.02 12.95 -4.39
N SER A 57 -3.98 13.55 -5.08
CA SER A 57 -4.98 12.79 -5.84
C SER A 57 -4.33 11.96 -6.96
N PHE A 58 -3.26 12.45 -7.57
CA PHE A 58 -2.45 11.67 -8.51
C PHE A 58 -1.47 10.73 -7.79
N GLY A 59 -0.72 11.22 -6.80
CA GLY A 59 0.35 10.48 -6.13
C GLY A 59 -0.14 9.33 -5.25
N THR A 60 -1.31 9.45 -4.63
CA THR A 60 -1.86 8.43 -3.71
C THR A 60 -3.08 7.73 -4.32
N GLY A 61 -3.97 8.50 -4.91
CA GLY A 61 -5.29 8.00 -5.33
C GLY A 61 -5.36 7.47 -6.76
N ASN A 62 -4.39 7.79 -7.62
CA ASN A 62 -4.43 7.46 -9.05
C ASN A 62 -3.33 6.50 -9.45
N LEU A 63 -2.09 7.01 -9.55
CA LEU A 63 -0.98 6.30 -10.17
C LEU A 63 -0.65 4.97 -9.50
N PRO A 64 -0.49 4.89 -8.16
CA PRO A 64 -0.20 3.62 -7.49
C PRO A 64 -1.35 2.63 -7.57
N GLN A 65 -2.59 3.11 -7.57
CA GLN A 65 -3.78 2.26 -7.64
C GLN A 65 -3.87 1.57 -9.01
N SER A 66 -3.69 2.35 -10.09
CA SER A 66 -3.70 1.81 -11.46
C SER A 66 -2.60 0.77 -11.68
N ASN A 67 -1.37 1.10 -11.28
CA ASN A 67 -0.24 0.19 -11.40
C ASN A 67 -0.43 -1.08 -10.56
N GLY A 68 -0.86 -0.94 -9.29
CA GLY A 68 -1.11 -2.09 -8.41
C GLY A 68 -2.20 -3.03 -8.93
N ILE A 69 -3.27 -2.50 -9.54
CA ILE A 69 -4.30 -3.32 -10.19
C ILE A 69 -3.70 -4.06 -11.40
N ALA A 70 -3.03 -3.33 -12.30
CA ALA A 70 -2.49 -3.89 -13.52
C ALA A 70 -1.50 -5.02 -13.23
N THR A 71 -0.56 -4.80 -12.32
CA THR A 71 0.42 -5.80 -11.88
C THR A 71 -0.23 -7.02 -11.21
N SER A 72 -1.26 -6.79 -10.37
CA SER A 72 -1.98 -7.89 -9.71
C SER A 72 -2.77 -8.75 -10.71
N ILE A 73 -3.39 -8.13 -11.69
CA ILE A 73 -4.16 -8.81 -12.74
C ILE A 73 -3.21 -9.56 -13.69
N GLU A 74 -2.09 -8.97 -14.07
CA GLU A 74 -1.04 -9.64 -14.84
C GLU A 74 -0.53 -10.88 -14.12
N ALA A 75 -0.14 -10.75 -12.84
CA ALA A 75 0.39 -11.87 -12.04
C ALA A 75 -0.63 -12.99 -11.83
N THR A 76 -1.94 -12.67 -11.74
CA THR A 76 -2.99 -13.65 -11.44
C THR A 76 -3.62 -14.27 -12.68
N PHE A 77 -3.82 -13.48 -13.73
CA PHE A 77 -4.58 -13.86 -14.92
C PHE A 77 -3.78 -13.81 -16.22
N GLY A 78 -2.56 -13.27 -16.20
CA GLY A 78 -1.69 -13.14 -17.38
C GLY A 78 -2.13 -12.09 -18.39
N PHE A 79 -3.00 -11.14 -18.01
CA PHE A 79 -3.43 -10.07 -18.93
C PHE A 79 -2.39 -8.95 -18.98
N GLU A 80 -2.15 -8.45 -20.20
CA GLU A 80 -1.20 -7.35 -20.41
C GLU A 80 -1.63 -6.07 -19.68
N PRO A 81 -0.72 -5.40 -18.91
CA PRO A 81 -1.02 -4.21 -18.12
C PRO A 81 -1.65 -3.06 -18.92
N MET A 82 -1.21 -2.86 -20.16
CA MET A 82 -1.76 -1.82 -21.04
C MET A 82 -3.23 -2.06 -21.37
N LEU A 83 -3.62 -3.31 -21.62
CA LEU A 83 -5.01 -3.68 -21.90
C LEU A 83 -5.87 -3.48 -20.65
N VAL A 84 -5.39 -3.95 -19.49
CA VAL A 84 -6.07 -3.78 -18.20
C VAL A 84 -6.26 -2.29 -17.89
N GLY A 85 -5.18 -1.49 -18.00
CA GLY A 85 -5.21 -0.05 -17.80
C GLY A 85 -6.17 0.67 -18.73
N GLY A 86 -6.23 0.28 -20.00
CA GLY A 86 -7.16 0.85 -20.99
C GLY A 86 -8.62 0.62 -20.64
N VAL A 87 -8.98 -0.61 -20.29
CA VAL A 87 -10.35 -0.96 -19.88
C VAL A 87 -10.74 -0.21 -18.62
N LEU A 88 -9.88 -0.21 -17.61
CA LEU A 88 -10.15 0.46 -16.32
C LEU A 88 -10.20 1.98 -16.46
N ALA A 89 -9.36 2.59 -17.29
CA ALA A 89 -9.40 4.02 -17.56
C ALA A 89 -10.72 4.45 -18.22
N ILE A 90 -11.23 3.65 -19.16
CA ILE A 90 -12.55 3.90 -19.77
C ILE A 90 -13.65 3.80 -18.70
N LEU A 91 -13.65 2.76 -17.88
CA LEU A 91 -14.62 2.58 -16.81
C LEU A 91 -14.54 3.73 -15.79
N LEU A 92 -13.34 4.13 -15.38
CA LEU A 92 -13.11 5.27 -14.49
C LEU A 92 -13.67 6.55 -15.10
N GLY A 93 -13.37 6.84 -16.36
CA GLY A 93 -13.88 8.01 -17.08
C GLY A 93 -15.40 8.05 -17.12
N LEU A 94 -16.04 6.91 -17.43
CA LEU A 94 -17.51 6.80 -17.43
C LEU A 94 -18.12 7.11 -16.06
N VAL A 95 -17.46 6.71 -14.97
CA VAL A 95 -17.94 6.98 -13.60
C VAL A 95 -17.74 8.43 -13.22
N ILE A 96 -16.52 8.98 -13.35
CA ILE A 96 -16.18 10.30 -12.82
C ILE A 96 -16.80 11.44 -13.63
N ILE A 97 -16.99 11.27 -14.95
CA ILE A 97 -17.68 12.28 -15.79
C ILE A 97 -19.11 12.49 -15.32
N GLY A 98 -19.78 11.46 -14.80
CA GLY A 98 -21.12 11.56 -14.23
C GLY A 98 -21.23 12.32 -12.90
N GLY A 99 -20.10 12.74 -12.32
CA GLY A 99 -20.04 13.53 -11.09
C GLY A 99 -20.43 12.74 -9.83
N ILE A 100 -20.63 13.48 -8.71
CA ILE A 100 -20.82 12.91 -7.38
C ILE A 100 -21.95 11.88 -7.29
N HIS A 101 -23.06 12.08 -7.99
CA HIS A 101 -24.18 11.15 -7.95
C HIS A 101 -23.83 9.77 -8.52
N ARG A 102 -23.10 9.75 -9.64
CA ARG A 102 -22.66 8.48 -10.25
C ARG A 102 -21.53 7.85 -9.43
N ILE A 103 -20.60 8.65 -8.95
CA ILE A 103 -19.53 8.19 -8.03
C ILE A 103 -20.17 7.51 -6.82
N ALA A 104 -21.08 8.17 -6.12
CA ALA A 104 -21.75 7.61 -4.94
C ALA A 104 -22.54 6.32 -5.26
N SER A 105 -23.27 6.28 -6.39
CA SER A 105 -24.03 5.10 -6.80
C SER A 105 -23.14 3.90 -7.08
N VAL A 106 -22.02 4.09 -7.77
CA VAL A 106 -21.07 3.02 -8.11
C VAL A 106 -20.34 2.54 -6.85
N THR A 107 -19.82 3.45 -6.03
CA THR A 107 -19.07 3.07 -4.82
C THR A 107 -19.96 2.42 -3.77
N SER A 108 -21.22 2.86 -3.60
CA SER A 108 -22.18 2.24 -2.68
C SER A 108 -22.53 0.79 -3.04
N THR A 109 -22.29 0.36 -4.28
CA THR A 109 -22.49 -1.02 -4.73
C THR A 109 -21.19 -1.82 -4.66
N ILE A 110 -20.09 -1.25 -5.14
CA ILE A 110 -18.78 -1.94 -5.21
C ILE A 110 -18.23 -2.23 -3.80
N VAL A 111 -18.28 -1.25 -2.89
CA VAL A 111 -17.63 -1.37 -1.59
C VAL A 111 -18.25 -2.47 -0.70
N PRO A 112 -19.59 -2.56 -0.52
CA PRO A 112 -20.17 -3.66 0.25
C PRO A 112 -19.93 -5.04 -0.39
N LEU A 113 -19.98 -5.14 -1.72
CA LEU A 113 -19.71 -6.39 -2.44
C LEU A 113 -18.27 -6.84 -2.21
N MET A 114 -17.32 -5.95 -2.38
CA MET A 114 -15.90 -6.20 -2.11
C MET A 114 -15.67 -6.65 -0.67
N ALA A 115 -16.23 -5.91 0.30
CA ALA A 115 -16.09 -6.25 1.71
C ALA A 115 -16.67 -7.63 2.02
N LEU A 116 -17.82 -7.99 1.45
CA LEU A 116 -18.44 -9.30 1.63
C LEU A 116 -17.54 -10.43 1.10
N ILE A 117 -17.05 -10.30 -0.13
CA ILE A 117 -16.17 -11.30 -0.76
C ILE A 117 -14.90 -11.48 0.09
N TYR A 118 -14.28 -10.36 0.49
CA TYR A 118 -13.07 -10.37 1.30
C TYR A 118 -13.29 -11.03 2.67
N ILE A 119 -14.34 -10.64 3.40
CA ILE A 119 -14.65 -11.14 4.72
C ILE A 119 -14.95 -12.65 4.69
N VAL A 120 -15.72 -13.12 3.71
CA VAL A 120 -16.01 -14.56 3.54
C VAL A 120 -14.72 -15.35 3.30
N GLY A 121 -13.84 -14.84 2.40
CA GLY A 121 -12.54 -15.44 2.15
C GLY A 121 -11.63 -15.44 3.38
N ALA A 122 -11.58 -14.34 4.10
CA ALA A 122 -10.77 -14.20 5.30
C ALA A 122 -11.23 -15.17 6.42
N PHE A 123 -12.52 -15.29 6.67
CA PHE A 123 -13.02 -16.25 7.64
C PHE A 123 -12.77 -17.70 7.22
N ALA A 124 -12.80 -18.01 5.92
CA ALA A 124 -12.43 -19.34 5.44
C ALA A 124 -10.99 -19.72 5.80
N VAL A 125 -10.05 -18.74 5.74
CA VAL A 125 -8.65 -18.93 6.19
C VAL A 125 -8.56 -19.05 7.71
N ILE A 126 -9.19 -18.12 8.44
CA ILE A 126 -9.13 -18.07 9.91
C ILE A 126 -9.67 -19.38 10.52
N PHE A 127 -10.81 -19.87 10.04
CA PHE A 127 -11.41 -21.11 10.55
C PHE A 127 -10.63 -22.37 10.14
N ALA A 128 -10.00 -22.37 8.95
CA ALA A 128 -9.10 -23.46 8.56
C ALA A 128 -7.86 -23.54 9.45
N ASN A 129 -7.44 -22.43 10.06
CA ASN A 129 -6.29 -22.31 10.94
C ASN A 129 -6.69 -21.93 12.38
N ALA A 130 -7.84 -22.40 12.86
CA ALA A 130 -8.44 -21.96 14.12
C ALA A 130 -7.55 -22.20 15.35
N GLU A 131 -6.74 -23.26 15.34
CA GLU A 131 -5.78 -23.58 16.40
C GLU A 131 -4.70 -22.48 16.60
N ASN A 132 -4.39 -21.75 15.54
CA ASN A 132 -3.38 -20.68 15.55
C ASN A 132 -3.94 -19.32 15.97
N ILE A 133 -5.25 -19.14 16.15
CA ILE A 133 -5.85 -17.87 16.52
C ILE A 133 -5.36 -17.39 17.89
N GLY A 134 -5.39 -18.27 18.90
CA GLY A 134 -4.90 -17.95 20.24
C GLY A 134 -3.41 -17.54 20.26
N PRO A 135 -2.52 -18.37 19.71
CA PRO A 135 -1.10 -18.02 19.55
C PRO A 135 -0.87 -16.72 18.79
N ALA A 136 -1.63 -16.46 17.70
CA ALA A 136 -1.51 -15.22 16.93
C ALA A 136 -1.84 -13.97 17.77
N PHE A 137 -2.93 -13.99 18.53
CA PHE A 137 -3.28 -12.89 19.45
C PHE A 137 -2.25 -12.72 20.56
N ALA A 138 -1.75 -13.81 21.15
CA ALA A 138 -0.72 -13.75 22.17
C ALA A 138 0.56 -13.13 21.64
N SER A 139 1.00 -13.49 20.41
CA SER A 139 2.18 -12.88 19.80
C SER A 139 1.97 -11.40 19.49
N VAL A 140 0.81 -11.00 18.97
CA VAL A 140 0.50 -9.57 18.73
C VAL A 140 0.64 -8.74 19.99
N ILE A 141 0.09 -9.22 21.12
CA ILE A 141 0.16 -8.50 22.40
C ILE A 141 1.60 -8.50 22.93
N SER A 142 2.26 -9.64 22.96
CA SER A 142 3.65 -9.75 23.44
C SER A 142 4.58 -8.87 22.61
N ASP A 143 4.58 -9.02 21.28
CA ASP A 143 5.51 -8.34 20.39
C ASP A 143 5.25 -6.83 20.30
N ALA A 144 4.03 -6.39 20.63
CA ALA A 144 3.71 -4.97 20.73
C ALA A 144 4.45 -4.26 21.88
N PHE A 145 4.99 -4.99 22.86
CA PHE A 145 5.72 -4.44 23.98
C PHE A 145 7.19 -4.84 24.05
N THR A 146 7.57 -5.92 23.40
CA THR A 146 8.93 -6.48 23.45
C THR A 146 9.68 -6.38 22.12
N GLY A 147 8.98 -6.08 21.03
CA GLY A 147 9.47 -6.32 19.67
C GLY A 147 9.34 -7.79 19.28
N SER A 148 9.37 -8.08 18.00
CA SER A 148 9.30 -9.48 17.52
C SER A 148 10.67 -10.10 17.35
N ALA A 149 10.84 -11.29 17.91
CA ALA A 149 12.02 -12.11 17.70
C ALA A 149 12.10 -12.66 16.27
N ALA A 150 13.28 -13.11 15.88
CA ALA A 150 13.45 -13.86 14.63
C ALA A 150 12.63 -15.15 14.66
N ALA A 151 11.93 -15.47 13.57
CA ALA A 151 11.11 -16.66 13.44
C ALA A 151 10.99 -17.13 11.99
N GLY A 152 11.34 -18.37 11.71
CA GLY A 152 11.41 -18.88 10.34
C GLY A 152 12.39 -18.07 9.50
N GLY A 153 11.95 -17.56 8.35
CA GLY A 153 12.76 -16.67 7.51
C GLY A 153 12.81 -15.21 7.98
N PHE A 154 11.99 -14.82 8.98
CA PHE A 154 11.86 -13.43 9.45
C PHE A 154 12.95 -13.07 10.47
N LEU A 155 13.72 -12.03 10.20
CA LEU A 155 14.84 -11.58 11.02
C LEU A 155 14.48 -10.74 12.26
N GLY A 156 13.19 -10.59 12.55
CA GLY A 156 12.71 -9.84 13.71
C GLY A 156 12.52 -8.34 13.46
N ALA A 157 11.91 -7.64 14.43
CA ALA A 157 11.66 -6.21 14.39
C ALA A 157 11.69 -5.58 15.78
N THR A 158 12.23 -4.36 15.91
CA THR A 158 12.15 -3.58 17.15
C THR A 158 10.76 -3.01 17.36
N LEU A 159 10.41 -2.72 18.62
CA LEU A 159 9.20 -2.00 18.99
C LEU A 159 9.09 -0.65 18.24
N ALA A 160 10.19 0.10 18.15
CA ALA A 160 10.21 1.39 17.45
C ALA A 160 9.86 1.24 15.95
N TYR A 161 10.42 0.24 15.28
CA TYR A 161 10.09 -0.07 13.90
C TYR A 161 8.62 -0.47 13.73
N ALA A 162 8.13 -1.40 14.56
CA ALA A 162 6.75 -1.87 14.52
C ALA A 162 5.75 -0.73 14.79
N PHE A 163 6.04 0.12 15.78
CA PHE A 163 5.23 1.29 16.12
C PHE A 163 5.17 2.28 14.94
N ASN A 164 6.32 2.63 14.35
CA ASN A 164 6.39 3.55 13.22
C ASN A 164 5.59 3.01 12.01
N ARG A 165 5.81 1.74 11.65
CA ARG A 165 5.07 1.11 10.54
C ARG A 165 3.56 1.02 10.85
N GLY A 166 3.18 0.67 12.07
CA GLY A 166 1.79 0.59 12.48
C GLY A 166 1.08 1.96 12.45
N VAL A 167 1.74 3.03 12.91
CA VAL A 167 1.20 4.40 12.84
C VAL A 167 1.03 4.84 11.39
N ASN A 168 2.08 4.70 10.58
CA ASN A 168 2.05 5.12 9.18
C ASN A 168 0.95 4.38 8.39
N ARG A 169 0.85 3.05 8.55
CA ARG A 169 -0.17 2.26 7.86
C ARG A 169 -1.58 2.57 8.37
N GLY A 170 -1.76 2.75 9.67
CA GLY A 170 -3.05 3.11 10.23
C GLY A 170 -3.56 4.48 9.75
N LEU A 171 -2.70 5.49 9.70
CA LEU A 171 -3.04 6.81 9.17
C LEU A 171 -3.33 6.78 7.67
N PHE A 172 -2.60 5.97 6.91
CA PHE A 172 -2.85 5.80 5.48
C PHE A 172 -4.20 5.12 5.21
N SER A 173 -4.57 4.13 6.01
CA SER A 173 -5.80 3.35 5.85
C SER A 173 -7.04 4.17 6.16
N ASN A 174 -7.09 4.83 7.33
CA ASN A 174 -8.29 5.55 7.79
C ASN A 174 -8.33 7.03 7.41
N GLU A 175 -7.27 7.56 6.81
CA GLU A 175 -7.14 8.96 6.36
C GLU A 175 -7.43 10.02 7.45
N ALA A 176 -7.47 9.66 8.74
CA ALA A 176 -7.75 10.59 9.81
C ALA A 176 -6.62 11.63 9.98
N GLY A 177 -6.96 12.91 9.91
CA GLY A 177 -5.99 14.00 9.95
C GLY A 177 -5.40 14.38 8.59
N GLN A 178 -5.71 13.65 7.52
CA GLN A 178 -5.27 13.99 6.17
C GLN A 178 -6.18 15.06 5.50
N GLY A 179 -7.42 15.19 5.97
CA GLY A 179 -8.36 16.15 5.43
C GLY A 179 -9.02 15.75 4.11
N SER A 180 -8.76 14.55 3.58
CA SER A 180 -9.31 14.03 2.32
C SER A 180 -10.78 13.60 2.47
N ALA A 181 -11.09 12.71 3.40
CA ALA A 181 -12.45 12.24 3.64
C ALA A 181 -13.46 13.34 3.97
N PRO A 182 -13.14 14.40 4.76
CA PRO A 182 -14.03 15.55 4.97
C PRO A 182 -14.53 16.22 3.70
N ILE A 183 -13.78 16.11 2.59
CA ILE A 183 -14.19 16.67 1.29
C ILE A 183 -15.41 15.92 0.74
N ALA A 184 -15.45 14.60 0.85
CA ALA A 184 -16.60 13.81 0.43
C ALA A 184 -17.79 13.98 1.38
N HIS A 185 -17.57 13.96 2.68
CA HIS A 185 -18.60 14.12 3.70
C HIS A 185 -19.31 15.48 3.65
N ALA A 186 -18.66 16.52 3.10
CA ALA A 186 -19.29 17.81 2.87
C ALA A 186 -20.52 17.73 1.95
N ALA A 187 -20.58 16.75 1.05
CA ALA A 187 -21.70 16.52 0.14
C ALA A 187 -22.90 15.79 0.78
N ALA A 188 -22.77 15.31 2.01
CA ALA A 188 -23.82 14.58 2.70
C ALA A 188 -25.09 15.42 2.91
N LYS A 189 -26.25 14.77 2.74
CA LYS A 189 -27.57 15.42 2.84
C LYS A 189 -28.12 15.35 4.27
N THR A 190 -27.32 15.71 5.26
CA THR A 190 -27.78 15.82 6.64
C THR A 190 -28.00 17.29 7.03
N LYS A 191 -28.91 17.51 7.98
CA LYS A 191 -29.21 18.87 8.49
C LYS A 191 -28.19 19.34 9.52
N GLU A 192 -27.67 18.39 10.33
CA GLU A 192 -26.76 18.68 11.42
C GLU A 192 -25.35 18.20 11.12
N SER A 193 -24.38 19.10 11.22
CA SER A 193 -22.97 18.76 10.95
C SER A 193 -22.42 17.73 11.92
N ALA A 194 -22.87 17.75 13.19
CA ALA A 194 -22.44 16.76 14.18
C ALA A 194 -22.93 15.34 13.87
N SER A 195 -24.11 15.20 13.26
CA SER A 195 -24.62 13.88 12.83
C SER A 195 -23.72 13.26 11.77
N GLU A 196 -23.23 14.04 10.81
CA GLU A 196 -22.30 13.56 9.80
C GLU A 196 -20.94 13.21 10.43
N GLY A 197 -20.45 14.02 11.37
CA GLY A 197 -19.27 13.71 12.16
C GLY A 197 -19.39 12.37 12.93
N MET A 198 -20.55 12.10 13.52
CA MET A 198 -20.80 10.82 14.21
C MET A 198 -20.76 9.62 13.26
N VAL A 199 -21.31 9.76 12.05
CA VAL A 199 -21.23 8.68 11.04
C VAL A 199 -19.79 8.43 10.61
N SER A 200 -18.99 9.48 10.45
CA SER A 200 -17.59 9.36 10.01
C SER A 200 -16.68 8.62 11.00
N ILE A 201 -17.06 8.53 12.29
CA ILE A 201 -16.34 7.71 13.29
C ILE A 201 -16.32 6.23 12.91
N LEU A 202 -17.35 5.74 12.21
CA LEU A 202 -17.44 4.35 11.79
C LEU A 202 -16.34 3.96 10.77
N GLU A 203 -15.84 4.92 10.02
CA GLU A 203 -14.82 4.65 9.00
C GLU A 203 -13.51 4.11 9.62
N PRO A 204 -12.81 4.80 10.55
CA PRO A 204 -11.63 4.25 11.21
C PRO A 204 -11.93 3.00 12.04
N PHE A 205 -13.14 2.87 12.57
CA PHE A 205 -13.55 1.70 13.35
C PHE A 205 -13.66 0.46 12.47
N ILE A 206 -14.41 0.54 11.37
CA ILE A 206 -14.62 -0.60 10.47
C ILE A 206 -13.33 -0.94 9.74
N ASP A 207 -12.69 0.05 9.13
CA ASP A 207 -11.47 -0.16 8.34
C ASP A 207 -10.31 -0.66 9.19
N THR A 208 -9.94 0.09 10.22
CA THR A 208 -8.70 -0.18 10.95
C THR A 208 -8.90 -1.19 12.07
N ILE A 209 -10.00 -1.14 12.85
CA ILE A 209 -10.19 -2.08 13.96
C ILE A 209 -10.74 -3.42 13.46
N ILE A 210 -11.72 -3.44 12.56
CA ILE A 210 -12.32 -4.70 12.11
C ILE A 210 -11.52 -5.30 10.96
N ILE A 211 -11.43 -4.63 9.82
CA ILE A 211 -10.85 -5.22 8.60
C ILE A 211 -9.35 -5.49 8.74
N CYS A 212 -8.58 -4.54 9.30
CA CYS A 212 -7.15 -4.77 9.50
C CYS A 212 -6.87 -5.87 10.54
N THR A 213 -7.73 -6.03 11.58
CA THR A 213 -7.60 -7.15 12.52
C THR A 213 -7.88 -8.49 11.84
N ILE A 214 -8.92 -8.57 11.02
CA ILE A 214 -9.25 -9.77 10.24
C ILE A 214 -8.07 -10.11 9.31
N THR A 215 -7.54 -9.15 8.56
CA THR A 215 -6.40 -9.35 7.67
C THR A 215 -5.15 -9.79 8.44
N GLY A 216 -4.86 -9.15 9.56
CA GLY A 216 -3.75 -9.54 10.44
C GLY A 216 -3.88 -10.97 10.94
N LEU A 217 -5.08 -11.39 11.34
CA LEU A 217 -5.36 -12.77 11.75
C LEU A 217 -5.18 -13.77 10.61
N VAL A 218 -5.62 -13.44 9.39
CA VAL A 218 -5.39 -14.29 8.22
C VAL A 218 -3.90 -14.55 8.03
N ILE A 219 -3.08 -13.50 8.04
CA ILE A 219 -1.63 -13.61 7.83
C ILE A 219 -0.95 -14.36 8.97
N LEU A 220 -1.29 -14.03 10.22
CA LEU A 220 -0.63 -14.62 11.38
C LEU A 220 -1.04 -16.07 11.62
N SER A 221 -2.34 -16.40 11.50
CA SER A 221 -2.84 -17.76 11.72
C SER A 221 -2.42 -18.73 10.61
N SER A 222 -2.30 -18.25 9.37
CA SER A 222 -1.81 -19.06 8.24
C SER A 222 -0.33 -19.42 8.33
N GLY A 223 0.48 -18.68 9.09
CA GLY A 223 1.91 -18.90 9.24
C GLY A 223 2.78 -18.45 8.05
N VAL A 224 2.20 -18.05 6.95
CA VAL A 224 2.88 -17.69 5.67
C VAL A 224 3.94 -16.60 5.86
N TRP A 225 3.76 -15.70 6.81
CA TRP A 225 4.68 -14.61 7.09
C TRP A 225 6.09 -15.05 7.55
N LYS A 226 6.24 -16.33 7.93
CA LYS A 226 7.52 -16.94 8.33
C LYS A 226 8.17 -17.73 7.20
N GLU A 227 7.45 -17.98 6.12
CA GLU A 227 7.86 -18.85 5.03
C GLU A 227 8.52 -18.06 3.90
N LYS A 228 9.62 -18.57 3.37
CA LYS A 228 10.24 -18.02 2.16
C LYS A 228 9.52 -18.57 0.93
N HIS A 229 9.21 -17.71 -0.01
CA HIS A 229 8.55 -18.04 -1.26
C HIS A 229 9.37 -17.56 -2.45
N GLN A 230 9.26 -18.26 -3.58
CA GLN A 230 9.85 -17.81 -4.83
C GLN A 230 9.23 -16.48 -5.24
N ASN A 231 10.06 -15.46 -5.44
CA ASN A 231 9.58 -14.15 -5.89
C ASN A 231 10.70 -13.36 -6.58
N VAL A 232 10.28 -12.34 -7.33
CA VAL A 232 11.15 -11.30 -7.86
C VAL A 232 11.39 -10.27 -6.76
N PHE A 233 12.62 -9.84 -6.61
CA PHE A 233 13.00 -8.89 -5.56
C PHE A 233 12.88 -7.46 -6.06
N ASP A 234 12.21 -6.63 -5.27
CA ASP A 234 12.19 -5.20 -5.51
C ASP A 234 13.57 -4.60 -5.18
N ALA A 235 14.09 -3.76 -6.06
CA ALA A 235 15.40 -3.13 -5.87
C ALA A 235 15.49 -2.33 -4.55
N SER A 236 14.36 -1.81 -4.06
CA SER A 236 14.27 -1.07 -2.79
C SER A 236 14.37 -1.94 -1.53
N ASP A 237 14.05 -3.23 -1.65
CA ASP A 237 14.03 -4.17 -0.52
C ASP A 237 15.23 -5.10 -0.51
N MET A 238 16.09 -4.97 -1.51
CA MET A 238 17.24 -5.82 -1.74
C MET A 238 18.54 -5.12 -1.32
N VAL A 239 19.38 -5.80 -0.54
CA VAL A 239 20.70 -5.32 -0.17
C VAL A 239 21.72 -6.46 -0.17
N PHE A 240 22.90 -6.22 -0.75
CA PHE A 240 24.04 -7.13 -0.70
C PHE A 240 24.90 -6.79 0.53
N LEU A 241 25.12 -7.80 1.38
CA LEU A 241 25.92 -7.71 2.60
C LEU A 241 27.26 -8.41 2.40
N ALA A 242 28.35 -7.86 2.93
CA ALA A 242 29.67 -8.46 2.86
C ALA A 242 29.77 -9.68 3.81
N GLY A 243 30.23 -10.81 3.28
CA GLY A 243 30.37 -12.06 4.01
C GLY A 243 29.18 -13.00 3.90
N GLU A 244 29.36 -14.22 4.44
CA GLU A 244 28.36 -15.27 4.43
C GLU A 244 27.61 -15.29 5.77
N TYR A 245 26.28 -15.02 5.73
CA TYR A 245 25.39 -15.08 6.89
C TYR A 245 24.32 -16.14 6.71
N SER A 246 23.88 -16.73 7.82
CA SER A 246 22.88 -17.78 7.86
C SER A 246 21.78 -17.46 8.87
N ASP A 247 20.52 -17.62 8.50
CA ASP A 247 19.37 -17.53 9.41
C ASP A 247 19.23 -18.72 10.38
N LYS A 248 20.17 -19.68 10.31
CA LYS A 248 20.26 -20.84 11.20
C LYS A 248 21.28 -20.65 12.34
N LYS A 249 22.14 -19.62 12.26
CA LYS A 249 23.15 -19.32 13.27
C LYS A 249 22.69 -18.14 14.12
N GLU A 250 22.64 -18.32 15.44
CA GLU A 250 22.15 -17.31 16.38
C GLU A 250 23.00 -16.03 16.39
N GLU A 251 24.30 -16.14 16.18
CA GLU A 251 25.21 -15.02 16.07
C GLU A 251 24.90 -14.16 14.84
N ASP A 252 24.72 -14.82 13.66
CA ASP A 252 24.38 -14.17 12.41
C ASP A 252 23.01 -13.47 12.53
N LEU A 253 22.00 -14.18 13.09
CA LEU A 253 20.68 -13.60 13.35
C LEU A 253 20.75 -12.36 14.22
N THR A 254 21.57 -12.38 15.29
CA THR A 254 21.73 -11.24 16.18
C THR A 254 22.36 -10.05 15.45
N ASN A 255 23.38 -10.27 14.63
CA ASN A 255 24.05 -9.23 13.87
C ASN A 255 23.15 -8.65 12.77
N LEU A 256 22.45 -9.50 12.03
CA LEU A 256 21.48 -9.08 11.03
C LEU A 256 20.29 -8.31 11.65
N TYR A 257 19.78 -8.78 12.80
CA TYR A 257 18.74 -8.06 13.55
C TYR A 257 19.18 -6.65 13.90
N LYS A 258 20.42 -6.47 14.40
CA LYS A 258 20.98 -5.16 14.73
C LYS A 258 21.06 -4.26 13.49
N LEU A 259 21.58 -4.80 12.37
CA LEU A 259 21.68 -4.06 11.11
C LEU A 259 20.32 -3.54 10.65
N ILE A 260 19.36 -4.43 10.43
CA ILE A 260 18.06 -4.07 9.83
C ILE A 260 17.17 -3.21 10.73
N ASN A 261 17.45 -3.15 12.03
CA ASN A 261 16.74 -2.33 13.00
C ASN A 261 17.53 -1.09 13.43
N ASN A 262 18.68 -0.80 12.80
CA ASN A 262 19.57 0.29 13.16
C ASN A 262 19.91 0.32 14.66
N VAL A 263 20.22 -0.85 15.21
CA VAL A 263 20.67 -1.00 16.62
C VAL A 263 22.18 -1.01 16.65
N ASP A 264 22.77 -0.25 17.55
CA ASP A 264 24.23 -0.15 17.68
C ASP A 264 24.90 -1.52 17.91
N GLY A 265 26.11 -1.66 17.37
CA GLY A 265 26.94 -2.84 17.54
C GLY A 265 26.70 -3.96 16.51
N SER A 266 26.12 -3.64 15.34
CA SER A 266 26.21 -4.52 14.16
C SER A 266 27.63 -4.46 13.59
N THR A 267 28.17 -5.63 13.23
CA THR A 267 29.46 -5.77 12.53
C THR A 267 29.25 -6.05 11.03
N VAL A 268 28.01 -6.06 10.57
CA VAL A 268 27.65 -6.35 9.18
C VAL A 268 27.84 -5.09 8.35
N GLU A 269 28.56 -5.23 7.24
CA GLU A 269 28.81 -4.16 6.28
C GLU A 269 28.12 -4.45 4.95
N ASN A 270 27.81 -3.38 4.21
CA ASN A 270 27.30 -3.52 2.85
C ASN A 270 28.42 -3.98 1.91
N TYR A 271 28.10 -4.90 1.03
CA TYR A 271 29.05 -5.41 0.04
C TYR A 271 29.36 -4.36 -1.02
N SER A 272 30.65 -4.22 -1.33
CA SER A 272 31.11 -3.45 -2.50
C SER A 272 32.12 -4.30 -3.26
N GLY A 273 31.82 -4.63 -4.51
CA GLY A 273 32.66 -5.50 -5.32
C GLY A 273 32.02 -5.86 -6.64
N VAL A 274 32.57 -6.86 -7.31
CA VAL A 274 32.07 -7.33 -8.61
C VAL A 274 31.54 -8.75 -8.48
N LEU A 275 30.28 -8.96 -8.81
CA LEU A 275 29.65 -10.26 -8.93
C LEU A 275 29.94 -10.81 -10.32
N THR A 276 30.43 -12.06 -10.38
CA THR A 276 30.56 -12.80 -11.64
C THR A 276 29.40 -13.76 -11.76
N ILE A 277 28.52 -13.54 -12.74
CA ILE A 277 27.32 -14.34 -12.97
C ILE A 277 27.52 -15.22 -14.21
N VAL A 278 27.20 -16.49 -14.11
CA VAL A 278 27.20 -17.45 -15.22
C VAL A 278 25.89 -18.22 -15.24
N GLY A 279 25.15 -18.10 -16.34
CA GLY A 279 23.85 -18.75 -16.48
C GLY A 279 22.87 -18.40 -15.36
N GLY A 280 22.82 -17.11 -14.98
CA GLY A 280 21.94 -16.63 -13.92
C GLY A 280 22.38 -16.95 -12.49
N LYS A 281 23.57 -17.53 -12.26
CA LYS A 281 24.08 -17.87 -10.93
C LYS A 281 25.40 -17.16 -10.63
N ALA A 282 25.52 -16.61 -9.42
CA ALA A 282 26.76 -16.01 -8.96
C ALA A 282 27.80 -17.10 -8.66
N GLN A 283 29.05 -16.86 -9.08
CA GLN A 283 30.15 -17.78 -8.90
C GLN A 283 30.91 -17.59 -7.57
N ASN A 284 30.80 -16.39 -7.00
CA ASN A 284 31.50 -15.98 -5.76
C ASN A 284 30.50 -15.81 -4.59
N ASN A 285 29.62 -16.79 -4.38
CA ASN A 285 28.55 -16.73 -3.38
C ASN A 285 29.02 -16.67 -1.92
N THR A 286 30.28 -16.95 -1.65
CA THR A 286 30.88 -16.90 -0.30
C THR A 286 31.30 -15.49 0.11
N ASP A 287 31.38 -14.55 -0.83
CA ASP A 287 31.86 -13.21 -0.58
C ASP A 287 30.75 -12.25 -0.10
N PHE A 288 29.49 -12.67 -0.30
CA PHE A 288 28.34 -11.85 0.03
C PHE A 288 27.10 -12.67 0.39
N THR A 289 26.19 -12.04 1.11
CA THR A 289 24.85 -12.53 1.38
C THR A 289 23.83 -11.52 0.82
N LEU A 290 22.85 -12.00 0.09
CA LEU A 290 21.75 -11.18 -0.38
C LEU A 290 20.60 -11.21 0.63
N MET A 291 20.20 -10.05 1.11
CA MET A 291 19.03 -9.88 1.96
C MET A 291 17.90 -9.23 1.14
N ASN A 292 16.69 -9.72 1.28
CA ASN A 292 15.48 -9.17 0.70
C ASN A 292 14.31 -9.24 1.69
N ALA A 293 13.52 -8.18 1.79
CA ALA A 293 12.31 -8.12 2.61
C ALA A 293 12.48 -8.66 4.04
N ARG A 294 13.57 -8.29 4.75
CA ARG A 294 13.92 -8.72 6.10
C ARG A 294 14.16 -10.24 6.25
N SER A 295 14.66 -10.86 5.19
CA SER A 295 15.08 -12.26 5.18
C SER A 295 16.35 -12.44 4.33
N ILE A 296 17.11 -13.49 4.63
CA ILE A 296 18.20 -13.93 3.74
C ILE A 296 17.57 -14.58 2.51
N ALA A 297 17.98 -14.11 1.33
CA ALA A 297 17.54 -14.68 0.06
C ALA A 297 18.28 -15.99 -0.24
N GLU A 298 17.54 -16.96 -0.76
CA GLU A 298 18.07 -18.28 -1.13
C GLU A 298 17.79 -18.58 -2.61
N ASN A 299 18.60 -19.47 -3.21
CA ASN A 299 18.42 -19.91 -4.61
C ASN A 299 18.34 -18.75 -5.62
N VAL A 300 19.12 -17.69 -5.38
CA VAL A 300 19.06 -16.45 -6.15
C VAL A 300 19.42 -16.70 -7.62
N THR A 301 18.64 -16.08 -8.51
CA THR A 301 18.83 -16.09 -9.96
C THR A 301 18.87 -14.65 -10.48
N TYR A 302 19.79 -14.39 -11.38
CA TYR A 302 20.02 -13.09 -12.00
C TYR A 302 19.64 -13.14 -13.48
N SER A 303 18.78 -12.23 -13.91
CA SER A 303 18.25 -12.13 -15.28
C SER A 303 18.27 -10.68 -15.75
N ILE A 304 18.03 -10.41 -17.03
CA ILE A 304 17.94 -9.06 -17.59
C ILE A 304 16.60 -8.88 -18.29
N GLY A 305 15.85 -7.86 -17.90
CA GLY A 305 14.55 -7.53 -18.49
C GLY A 305 13.42 -8.47 -18.12
N SER A 306 13.62 -9.79 -18.16
CA SER A 306 12.64 -10.80 -17.75
C SER A 306 13.30 -11.93 -16.93
N GLU A 307 12.51 -12.70 -16.15
CA GLU A 307 13.04 -13.83 -15.38
C GLU A 307 13.61 -14.97 -16.26
N GLU A 308 13.19 -15.05 -17.52
CA GLU A 308 13.59 -16.09 -18.47
C GLU A 308 14.97 -15.82 -19.09
N ASP A 309 15.37 -14.55 -19.19
CA ASP A 309 16.62 -14.14 -19.82
C ASP A 309 17.79 -14.17 -18.84
N LEU A 310 18.32 -15.36 -18.58
CA LEU A 310 19.39 -15.59 -17.63
C LEU A 310 20.66 -14.79 -17.97
N PHE A 311 21.12 -13.99 -17.04
CA PHE A 311 22.28 -13.14 -17.22
C PHE A 311 23.59 -13.92 -17.10
N THR A 312 24.54 -13.59 -17.98
CA THR A 312 25.94 -14.01 -17.87
C THR A 312 26.82 -12.79 -18.06
N GLY A 313 27.68 -12.50 -17.09
CA GLY A 313 28.54 -11.32 -17.11
C GLY A 313 28.94 -10.86 -15.73
N ARG A 314 29.31 -9.59 -15.62
CA ARG A 314 29.70 -8.97 -14.36
C ARG A 314 28.70 -7.90 -13.94
N ILE A 315 28.43 -7.85 -12.64
CA ILE A 315 27.60 -6.84 -12.00
C ILE A 315 28.44 -6.17 -10.93
N GLU A 316 28.65 -4.87 -11.05
CA GLU A 316 29.26 -4.06 -10.00
C GLU A 316 28.21 -3.80 -8.90
N VAL A 317 28.60 -3.97 -7.65
CA VAL A 317 27.79 -3.62 -6.48
C VAL A 317 28.53 -2.57 -5.68
N ILE A 318 27.87 -1.47 -5.39
CA ILE A 318 28.40 -0.36 -4.59
C ILE A 318 27.53 -0.15 -3.37
N ASN A 319 28.12 -0.30 -2.19
CA ASN A 319 27.44 -0.15 -0.91
C ASN A 319 26.12 -0.95 -0.83
N GLY A 320 26.14 -2.21 -1.25
CA GLY A 320 25.00 -3.12 -1.21
C GLY A 320 24.00 -2.98 -2.36
N VAL A 321 24.22 -2.05 -3.30
CA VAL A 321 23.29 -1.77 -4.41
C VAL A 321 23.93 -2.19 -5.74
N PRO A 322 23.30 -3.05 -6.54
CA PRO A 322 23.80 -3.44 -7.84
C PRO A 322 23.68 -2.29 -8.85
N GLN A 323 24.75 -2.07 -9.62
CA GLN A 323 24.86 -1.01 -10.62
C GLN A 323 24.60 -1.58 -12.03
N LYS A 324 23.39 -2.10 -12.24
CA LYS A 324 23.02 -2.69 -13.53
C LYS A 324 21.56 -2.37 -13.87
N ASP A 325 21.36 -1.70 -14.98
CA ASP A 325 20.00 -1.39 -15.47
C ASP A 325 19.26 -2.68 -15.89
N ASN A 326 17.96 -2.68 -15.70
CA ASN A 326 17.05 -3.79 -16.03
C ASN A 326 17.45 -5.14 -15.40
N LEU A 327 18.21 -5.11 -14.29
CA LEU A 327 18.54 -6.32 -13.55
C LEU A 327 17.31 -6.83 -12.83
N VAL A 328 16.93 -8.06 -13.13
CA VAL A 328 15.89 -8.81 -12.44
C VAL A 328 16.58 -9.85 -11.54
N VAL A 329 16.33 -9.76 -10.24
CA VAL A 329 16.84 -10.72 -9.26
C VAL A 329 15.65 -11.46 -8.67
N SER A 330 15.68 -12.77 -8.72
CA SER A 330 14.62 -13.62 -8.15
C SER A 330 15.20 -14.73 -7.28
N GLY A 331 14.38 -15.25 -6.37
CA GLY A 331 14.81 -16.31 -5.46
C GLY A 331 13.80 -16.53 -4.34
N MET A 332 14.19 -17.34 -3.36
CA MET A 332 13.39 -17.63 -2.18
C MET A 332 13.66 -16.60 -1.09
N SER A 333 12.65 -15.80 -0.75
CA SER A 333 12.70 -14.87 0.39
C SER A 333 11.30 -14.68 0.99
N LEU A 334 11.21 -13.94 2.09
CA LEU A 334 9.90 -13.49 2.56
C LEU A 334 9.25 -12.61 1.52
N VAL A 335 7.94 -12.70 1.46
CA VAL A 335 7.09 -11.83 0.64
C VAL A 335 6.33 -10.86 1.54
N HIS A 336 5.91 -9.72 0.99
CA HIS A 336 5.16 -8.71 1.71
C HIS A 336 3.98 -8.17 0.88
N SER A 337 3.23 -7.21 1.43
CA SER A 337 2.13 -6.50 0.76
C SER A 337 1.05 -7.45 0.22
N ALA A 338 0.53 -7.18 -0.97
CA ALA A 338 -0.55 -7.96 -1.59
C ALA A 338 -0.16 -9.43 -1.81
N LYS A 339 1.11 -9.71 -2.19
CA LYS A 339 1.57 -11.08 -2.44
C LYS A 339 1.50 -11.94 -1.18
N LEU A 340 1.90 -11.41 -0.02
CA LEU A 340 1.77 -12.11 1.26
C LEU A 340 0.31 -12.47 1.58
N THR A 341 -0.58 -11.50 1.41
CA THR A 341 -2.03 -11.70 1.64
C THR A 341 -2.59 -12.73 0.65
N THR A 342 -2.21 -12.66 -0.62
CA THR A 342 -2.64 -13.62 -1.66
C THR A 342 -2.26 -15.05 -1.29
N ILE A 343 -1.00 -15.28 -0.87
CA ILE A 343 -0.56 -16.61 -0.45
C ILE A 343 -1.28 -17.04 0.84
N ALA A 344 -1.49 -16.13 1.80
CA ALA A 344 -2.23 -16.45 3.02
C ALA A 344 -3.66 -16.94 2.74
N PHE A 345 -4.33 -16.36 1.74
CA PHE A 345 -5.68 -16.77 1.36
C PHE A 345 -5.73 -18.18 0.71
N THR A 346 -4.62 -18.68 0.16
CA THR A 346 -4.57 -20.07 -0.33
C THR A 346 -4.50 -21.10 0.81
N ARG A 347 -4.20 -20.67 2.05
CA ARG A 347 -4.14 -21.54 3.23
C ARG A 347 -5.50 -21.76 3.90
N GLY A 348 -6.60 -21.36 3.25
CA GLY A 348 -7.97 -21.55 3.73
C GLY A 348 -8.71 -22.69 3.03
N TYR A 349 -10.00 -22.83 3.33
CA TYR A 349 -10.87 -23.87 2.73
C TYR A 349 -11.03 -23.75 1.20
N PHE A 350 -10.73 -22.58 0.63
CA PHE A 350 -10.78 -22.38 -0.82
C PHE A 350 -9.50 -22.83 -1.55
N GLY A 351 -8.43 -23.19 -0.81
CA GLY A 351 -7.15 -23.58 -1.42
C GLY A 351 -6.66 -22.52 -2.41
N ASP A 352 -6.16 -22.95 -3.56
CA ASP A 352 -5.60 -22.08 -4.60
C ASP A 352 -6.61 -21.04 -5.14
N PHE A 353 -7.92 -21.28 -5.02
CA PHE A 353 -8.93 -20.27 -5.38
C PHE A 353 -8.91 -19.04 -4.47
N GLY A 354 -8.34 -19.15 -3.27
CA GLY A 354 -8.19 -18.02 -2.36
C GLY A 354 -7.43 -16.84 -2.95
N GLN A 355 -6.46 -17.08 -3.83
CA GLN A 355 -5.70 -16.01 -4.52
C GLN A 355 -6.59 -15.07 -5.33
N TYR A 356 -7.64 -15.60 -5.99
CA TYR A 356 -8.56 -14.79 -6.80
C TYR A 356 -9.41 -13.86 -5.94
N ILE A 357 -9.72 -14.24 -4.70
CA ILE A 357 -10.45 -13.39 -3.75
C ILE A 357 -9.65 -12.11 -3.48
N VAL A 358 -8.35 -12.25 -3.26
CA VAL A 358 -7.47 -11.10 -3.00
C VAL A 358 -7.28 -10.25 -4.25
N SER A 359 -7.05 -10.85 -5.41
CA SER A 359 -6.86 -10.12 -6.67
C SER A 359 -8.10 -9.35 -7.10
N ILE A 360 -9.30 -9.96 -6.98
CA ILE A 360 -10.58 -9.30 -7.26
C ILE A 360 -10.86 -8.23 -6.19
N GLY A 361 -10.59 -8.53 -4.92
CA GLY A 361 -10.71 -7.58 -3.82
C GLY A 361 -9.83 -6.35 -4.03
N LEU A 362 -8.56 -6.54 -4.40
CA LEU A 362 -7.63 -5.47 -4.69
C LEU A 362 -8.08 -4.63 -5.90
N LEU A 363 -8.55 -5.27 -6.97
CA LEU A 363 -9.11 -4.58 -8.12
C LEU A 363 -10.24 -3.64 -7.71
N LEU A 364 -11.23 -4.15 -6.97
CA LEU A 364 -12.40 -3.36 -6.56
C LEU A 364 -12.02 -2.26 -5.57
N PHE A 365 -11.13 -2.56 -4.62
CA PHE A 365 -10.64 -1.61 -3.62
C PHE A 365 -9.85 -0.47 -4.26
N ALA A 366 -8.81 -0.79 -5.03
CA ALA A 366 -7.97 0.21 -5.66
C ALA A 366 -8.74 1.05 -6.69
N PHE A 367 -9.68 0.43 -7.41
CA PHE A 367 -10.56 1.14 -8.35
C PHE A 367 -11.52 2.09 -7.63
N SER A 368 -12.15 1.67 -6.52
CA SER A 368 -13.00 2.55 -5.71
C SER A 368 -12.21 3.69 -5.06
N THR A 369 -10.97 3.44 -4.65
CA THR A 369 -10.05 4.47 -4.15
C THR A 369 -9.74 5.52 -5.22
N ALA A 370 -9.43 5.08 -6.46
CA ALA A 370 -9.19 6.00 -7.57
C ALA A 370 -10.43 6.87 -7.88
N ILE A 371 -11.63 6.30 -7.80
CA ILE A 371 -12.89 7.05 -7.97
C ILE A 371 -13.04 8.09 -6.84
N ALA A 372 -12.82 7.73 -5.58
CA ALA A 372 -12.96 8.64 -4.44
C ALA A 372 -11.95 9.79 -4.51
N TRP A 373 -10.68 9.50 -4.77
CA TRP A 373 -9.63 10.52 -4.88
C TRP A 373 -9.83 11.46 -6.07
N SER A 374 -10.44 10.99 -7.17
CA SER A 374 -10.82 11.87 -8.26
C SER A 374 -11.79 12.96 -7.79
N TYR A 375 -12.72 12.64 -6.90
CA TYR A 375 -13.65 13.60 -6.32
C TYR A 375 -12.95 14.59 -5.37
N TYR A 376 -11.98 14.14 -4.57
CA TYR A 376 -11.21 15.06 -3.71
C TYR A 376 -10.46 16.09 -4.54
N GLY A 377 -9.81 15.68 -5.62
CA GLY A 377 -9.17 16.58 -6.56
C GLY A 377 -10.14 17.51 -7.28
N ASP A 378 -11.33 17.02 -7.69
CA ASP A 378 -12.39 17.84 -8.28
C ASP A 378 -12.77 19.02 -7.36
N ARG A 379 -12.96 18.74 -6.07
CA ARG A 379 -13.36 19.78 -5.09
C ARG A 379 -12.21 20.74 -4.79
N ALA A 380 -10.98 20.27 -4.75
CA ALA A 380 -9.80 21.11 -4.63
C ALA A 380 -9.62 22.02 -5.86
N MET A 381 -9.80 21.50 -7.07
CA MET A 381 -9.79 22.31 -8.31
C MET A 381 -10.93 23.32 -8.36
N THR A 382 -12.12 22.93 -7.88
CA THR A 382 -13.25 23.85 -7.77
C THR A 382 -12.93 25.04 -6.85
N TYR A 383 -12.27 24.79 -5.71
CA TYR A 383 -11.85 25.83 -4.78
C TYR A 383 -10.78 26.76 -5.41
N LEU A 384 -9.80 26.21 -6.12
CA LEU A 384 -8.68 26.97 -6.70
C LEU A 384 -9.07 27.79 -7.93
N LEU A 385 -9.79 27.19 -8.87
CA LEU A 385 -10.01 27.73 -10.23
C LEU A 385 -11.49 27.76 -10.65
N GLY A 386 -12.39 27.36 -9.74
CA GLY A 386 -13.82 27.32 -10.01
C GLY A 386 -14.29 26.06 -10.76
N PRO A 387 -15.62 25.88 -10.94
CA PRO A 387 -16.22 24.66 -11.48
C PRO A 387 -15.78 24.30 -12.90
N LYS A 388 -15.38 25.29 -13.70
CA LYS A 388 -14.94 25.07 -15.10
C LYS A 388 -13.64 24.27 -15.20
N SER A 389 -12.82 24.22 -14.14
CA SER A 389 -11.55 23.49 -14.09
C SER A 389 -11.73 21.99 -13.87
N VAL A 390 -12.91 21.53 -13.46
CA VAL A 390 -13.19 20.14 -13.10
C VAL A 390 -13.05 19.21 -14.30
N MET A 391 -13.61 19.58 -15.45
CA MET A 391 -13.57 18.71 -16.63
C MET A 391 -12.14 18.51 -17.18
N PRO A 392 -11.33 19.55 -17.39
CA PRO A 392 -9.91 19.36 -17.74
C PRO A 392 -9.15 18.49 -16.72
N TYR A 393 -9.38 18.70 -15.42
CA TYR A 393 -8.76 17.86 -14.40
C TYR A 393 -9.14 16.38 -14.54
N ARG A 394 -10.42 16.04 -14.74
CA ARG A 394 -10.88 14.66 -14.94
C ARG A 394 -10.24 13.99 -16.15
N VAL A 395 -10.10 14.71 -17.26
CA VAL A 395 -9.42 14.18 -18.45
C VAL A 395 -7.96 13.84 -18.16
N ILE A 396 -7.23 14.76 -17.50
CA ILE A 396 -5.84 14.53 -17.11
C ILE A 396 -5.73 13.37 -16.11
N TYR A 397 -6.70 13.26 -15.17
CA TYR A 397 -6.75 12.20 -14.17
C TYR A 397 -6.91 10.82 -14.82
N VAL A 398 -7.83 10.68 -15.79
CA VAL A 398 -8.02 9.41 -16.54
C VAL A 398 -6.81 9.09 -17.40
N ALA A 399 -6.21 10.08 -18.06
CA ALA A 399 -5.00 9.87 -18.85
C ALA A 399 -3.81 9.42 -17.96
N GLY A 400 -3.65 10.02 -16.79
CA GLY A 400 -2.65 9.62 -15.79
C GLY A 400 -2.90 8.20 -15.28
N PHE A 401 -4.15 7.83 -15.03
CA PHE A 401 -4.52 6.47 -14.62
C PHE A 401 -4.16 5.43 -15.68
N PHE A 402 -4.46 5.70 -16.94
CA PHE A 402 -4.08 4.84 -18.05
C PHE A 402 -2.56 4.69 -18.16
N TRP A 403 -1.84 5.81 -18.16
CA TRP A 403 -0.38 5.79 -18.30
C TRP A 403 0.31 5.01 -17.17
N ALA A 404 -0.18 5.14 -15.93
CA ALA A 404 0.41 4.49 -14.77
C ALA A 404 0.29 2.96 -14.79
N ALA A 405 -0.70 2.41 -15.48
CA ALA A 405 -0.94 0.97 -15.53
C ALA A 405 0.26 0.18 -16.10
N PHE A 406 1.00 0.78 -17.04
CA PHE A 406 2.14 0.15 -17.72
C PHE A 406 3.47 0.88 -17.51
N SER A 407 3.47 1.92 -16.65
CA SER A 407 4.69 2.65 -16.32
C SER A 407 5.50 1.90 -15.27
N ASP A 408 6.83 1.94 -15.40
CA ASP A 408 7.73 1.35 -14.44
C ASP A 408 7.61 2.04 -13.07
N THR A 409 7.44 1.23 -12.02
CA THR A 409 7.29 1.70 -10.63
C THR A 409 8.55 2.33 -10.06
N THR A 410 9.72 2.15 -10.67
CA THR A 410 10.97 2.78 -10.24
C THR A 410 10.87 4.29 -10.20
N LEU A 411 10.08 4.90 -11.09
CA LEU A 411 9.81 6.34 -11.08
C LEU A 411 9.01 6.80 -9.84
N TYR A 412 8.22 5.92 -9.25
CA TYR A 412 7.40 6.23 -8.06
C TYR A 412 8.11 5.87 -6.75
N GLY A 413 8.98 4.88 -6.77
CA GLY A 413 9.77 4.41 -5.61
C GLY A 413 10.67 5.50 -5.04
N HIS A 414 11.29 6.32 -5.87
CA HIS A 414 12.12 7.45 -5.42
C HIS A 414 11.35 8.50 -4.63
N CYS A 415 10.05 8.69 -4.89
CA CYS A 415 9.23 9.59 -4.08
C CYS A 415 8.87 9.02 -2.69
N GLN A 416 8.87 7.70 -2.53
CA GLN A 416 8.63 7.04 -1.23
C GLN A 416 9.90 6.82 -0.42
N GLN A 417 11.04 6.58 -1.06
CA GLN A 417 12.34 6.38 -0.40
C GLN A 417 12.89 7.65 0.26
N SER A 418 12.58 8.84 -0.23
CA SER A 418 13.02 10.09 0.39
C SER A 418 12.33 10.40 1.72
N ARG A 419 11.48 9.50 2.24
CA ARG A 419 10.75 9.63 3.51
C ARG A 419 10.94 8.42 4.44
N LEU A 420 11.88 7.54 4.15
CA LEU A 420 12.38 6.49 5.04
C LEU A 420 13.72 6.89 5.61
#